data_0a1f5ad99af55009c8fed8f1437ca90f
#
_entry.id   0a1f5ad99af55009c8fed8f1437ca90f
#
_cell.length_a   1.000
_cell.length_b   1.000
_cell.length_c   1.000
_cell.angle_alpha   90.00
_cell.angle_beta   90.00
_cell.angle_gamma   90.00
#
_symmetry.space_group_name_H-M   'P 1'
#
loop_
_entity.id
_entity.type
_entity.pdbx_description
1 polymer ?
#
loop_
_entity_poly.entity_id
_entity_poly.type
_entity_poly.pdbx_seq_one_letter_code
_entity_poly.pdbx_strand_id
1 'polypeptide(L)'
;GEQPKEEGVIKLNTNENPYPPAPGVKEALAHFHTDDLRLYPDPVVTDLVDGIAQFYQVAPSQVFVGVGSDDVLAMLFMTFFNSKKPILFPDITYSFYDVWAEMLRIPYTQIPLDDAFRLNPADYKCENGGIVFPNPNAPTGELLPVSAIEEIIQANPDVIVIVDEAYIDFCLLYTSPSPRD
;
A
#
# COMPACT_ATOMS: atom_id res chain seq x y z
N GLY A 1 -8.36 -13.18 6.16
CA GLY A 1 -8.15 -14.64 6.13
C GLY A 1 -8.75 -15.30 7.38
N GLU A 2 -9.11 -16.58 7.25
CA GLU A 2 -9.63 -17.35 8.38
C GLU A 2 -8.58 -17.45 9.49
N GLN A 3 -9.04 -17.32 10.74
CA GLN A 3 -8.22 -17.42 11.95
C GLN A 3 -8.66 -18.68 12.72
N PRO A 4 -8.11 -19.86 12.41
CA PRO A 4 -8.46 -21.09 13.13
C PRO A 4 -8.07 -20.96 14.60
N LYS A 5 -8.99 -21.36 15.49
CA LYS A 5 -8.78 -21.34 16.95
C LYS A 5 -8.31 -22.72 17.45
N GLU A 6 -7.34 -23.30 16.75
CA GLU A 6 -6.77 -24.60 17.12
C GLU A 6 -5.48 -24.39 17.91
N GLU A 7 -5.30 -25.14 19.00
CA GLU A 7 -4.07 -25.09 19.79
C GLU A 7 -2.95 -25.88 19.10
N GLY A 8 -1.72 -25.37 19.17
CA GLY A 8 -0.52 -26.05 18.67
C GLY A 8 -0.27 -25.95 17.16
N VAL A 9 -1.05 -25.15 16.42
CA VAL A 9 -0.79 -24.88 15.00
C VAL A 9 0.28 -23.79 14.84
N ILE A 10 1.11 -23.97 13.80
CA ILE A 10 2.04 -22.92 13.37
C ILE A 10 1.32 -22.09 12.30
N LYS A 11 1.05 -20.84 12.60
CA LYS A 11 0.36 -19.92 11.71
C LYS A 11 1.33 -19.39 10.65
N LEU A 12 1.05 -19.67 9.37
CA LEU A 12 1.84 -19.22 8.22
C LEU A 12 1.04 -18.36 7.23
N ASN A 13 -0.23 -18.08 7.53
CA ASN A 13 -1.09 -17.21 6.72
C ASN A 13 -1.05 -15.76 7.22
N THR A 14 -1.58 -14.82 6.41
CA THR A 14 -1.76 -13.39 6.72
C THR A 14 -0.46 -12.58 6.94
N ASN A 15 0.71 -13.17 6.69
CA ASN A 15 2.02 -12.49 6.73
C ASN A 15 2.28 -11.70 8.03
N GLU A 16 1.82 -12.22 9.17
CA GLU A 16 2.05 -11.58 10.47
C GLU A 16 3.55 -11.54 10.79
N ASN A 17 4.03 -10.39 11.27
CA ASN A 17 5.42 -10.26 11.69
C ASN A 17 5.67 -11.17 12.92
N PRO A 18 6.64 -12.10 12.86
CA PRO A 18 6.94 -13.01 13.97
C PRO A 18 7.66 -12.31 15.14
N TYR A 19 8.14 -11.09 14.94
CA TYR A 19 8.86 -10.34 15.98
C TYR A 19 7.90 -9.41 16.73
N PRO A 20 8.11 -9.22 18.04
CA PRO A 20 7.34 -8.25 18.81
C PRO A 20 7.65 -6.81 18.35
N PRO A 21 6.77 -5.85 18.69
CA PRO A 21 7.05 -4.43 18.47
C PRO A 21 8.34 -3.98 19.15
N ALA A 22 8.91 -2.87 18.66
CA ALA A 22 10.08 -2.25 19.28
C ALA A 22 9.84 -1.97 20.79
N PRO A 23 10.88 -2.08 21.65
CA PRO A 23 10.73 -1.93 23.09
C PRO A 23 10.02 -0.64 23.53
N GLY A 24 10.28 0.49 22.84
CA GLY A 24 9.63 1.77 23.13
C GLY A 24 8.10 1.77 22.97
N VAL A 25 7.53 0.87 22.16
CA VAL A 25 6.07 0.74 22.01
C VAL A 25 5.43 0.28 23.32
N LYS A 26 6.02 -0.72 23.97
CA LYS A 26 5.54 -1.21 25.28
C LYS A 26 5.61 -0.10 26.34
N GLU A 27 6.66 0.69 26.30
CA GLU A 27 6.89 1.78 27.25
C GLU A 27 5.85 2.91 27.03
N ALA A 28 5.63 3.31 25.78
CA ALA A 28 4.62 4.30 25.42
C ALA A 28 3.20 3.87 25.84
N LEU A 29 2.84 2.61 25.60
CA LEU A 29 1.55 2.07 26.02
C LEU A 29 1.39 2.02 27.55
N ALA A 30 2.46 1.75 28.30
CA ALA A 30 2.44 1.74 29.76
C ALA A 30 2.23 3.13 30.38
N HIS A 31 2.64 4.19 29.67
CA HIS A 31 2.48 5.57 30.10
C HIS A 31 1.22 6.26 29.53
N PHE A 32 0.44 5.53 28.73
CA PHE A 32 -0.77 6.07 28.14
C PHE A 32 -1.86 6.27 29.21
N HIS A 33 -2.44 7.46 29.24
CA HIS A 33 -3.51 7.80 30.15
C HIS A 33 -4.87 7.43 29.57
N THR A 34 -5.47 6.35 30.08
CA THR A 34 -6.77 5.86 29.58
C THR A 34 -7.91 6.87 29.75
N ASP A 35 -7.79 7.81 30.68
CA ASP A 35 -8.77 8.89 30.87
C ASP A 35 -8.86 9.82 29.67
N ASP A 36 -7.80 9.89 28.85
CA ASP A 36 -7.77 10.71 27.62
C ASP A 36 -8.62 10.11 26.50
N LEU A 37 -8.94 8.80 26.55
CA LEU A 37 -9.82 8.14 25.58
C LEU A 37 -11.25 8.75 25.50
N ARG A 38 -11.67 9.53 26.48
CA ARG A 38 -12.94 10.29 26.46
C ARG A 38 -12.89 11.54 25.57
N LEU A 39 -11.70 11.96 25.15
CA LEU A 39 -11.48 13.15 24.34
C LEU A 39 -11.40 12.76 22.85
N TYR A 40 -11.77 13.68 21.99
CA TYR A 40 -11.50 13.51 20.56
C TYR A 40 -9.99 13.57 20.32
N PRO A 41 -9.44 12.67 19.49
CA PRO A 41 -8.05 12.75 19.09
C PRO A 41 -7.80 13.95 18.16
N ASP A 42 -6.53 14.27 17.92
CA ASP A 42 -6.14 15.18 16.84
C ASP A 42 -6.62 14.62 15.49
N PRO A 43 -7.50 15.34 14.76
CA PRO A 43 -8.14 14.83 13.55
C PRO A 43 -7.16 14.65 12.38
N VAL A 44 -5.99 15.27 12.44
CA VAL A 44 -4.93 15.16 11.39
C VAL A 44 -3.70 14.41 11.86
N VAL A 45 -3.72 13.88 13.08
CA VAL A 45 -2.63 13.04 13.66
C VAL A 45 -1.27 13.70 13.51
N THR A 46 -1.16 14.99 13.86
CA THR A 46 -0.03 15.88 13.58
C THR A 46 1.32 15.26 13.96
N ASP A 47 1.47 14.77 15.19
CA ASP A 47 2.73 14.21 15.69
C ASP A 47 3.22 13.02 14.85
N LEU A 48 2.29 12.17 14.40
CA LEU A 48 2.62 11.01 13.56
C LEU A 48 2.97 11.45 12.13
N VAL A 49 2.20 12.36 11.57
CA VAL A 49 2.46 12.93 10.23
C VAL A 49 3.84 13.60 10.20
N ASP A 50 4.18 14.40 11.20
CA ASP A 50 5.48 15.07 11.29
C ASP A 50 6.62 14.05 11.46
N GLY A 51 6.42 13.02 12.30
CA GLY A 51 7.40 11.95 12.47
C GLY A 51 7.66 11.17 11.18
N ILE A 52 6.62 10.81 10.43
CA ILE A 52 6.72 10.13 9.13
C ILE A 52 7.41 11.04 8.11
N ALA A 53 6.99 12.30 8.03
CA ALA A 53 7.57 13.28 7.12
C ALA A 53 9.07 13.48 7.37
N GLN A 54 9.48 13.55 8.63
CA GLN A 54 10.88 13.64 9.02
C GLN A 54 11.66 12.38 8.65
N PHE A 55 11.09 11.19 8.90
CA PHE A 55 11.75 9.92 8.62
C PHE A 55 12.01 9.74 7.11
N TYR A 56 11.00 10.00 6.29
CA TYR A 56 11.10 9.89 4.83
C TYR A 56 11.62 11.14 4.13
N GLN A 57 11.93 12.22 4.87
CA GLN A 57 12.41 13.51 4.33
C GLN A 57 11.46 14.14 3.29
N VAL A 58 10.17 14.04 3.54
CA VAL A 58 9.10 14.68 2.75
C VAL A 58 8.46 15.82 3.51
N ALA A 59 7.67 16.65 2.83
CA ALA A 59 6.85 17.65 3.52
C ALA A 59 5.66 16.97 4.24
N PRO A 60 5.22 17.47 5.42
CA PRO A 60 4.02 16.95 6.09
C PRO A 60 2.77 16.93 5.21
N SER A 61 2.65 17.88 4.28
CA SER A 61 1.55 17.94 3.30
C SER A 61 1.55 16.80 2.27
N GLN A 62 2.62 16.00 2.21
CA GLN A 62 2.76 14.81 1.37
C GLN A 62 2.47 13.51 2.13
N VAL A 63 2.08 13.61 3.39
CA VAL A 63 1.80 12.45 4.25
C VAL A 63 0.32 12.40 4.57
N PHE A 64 -0.29 11.24 4.35
CA PHE A 64 -1.64 10.92 4.78
C PHE A 64 -1.60 9.65 5.65
N VAL A 65 -2.31 9.66 6.76
CA VAL A 65 -2.36 8.55 7.72
C VAL A 65 -3.78 8.00 7.81
N GLY A 66 -3.92 6.68 7.72
CA GLY A 66 -5.17 5.95 7.93
C GLY A 66 -4.99 4.78 8.89
N VAL A 67 -6.05 4.05 9.17
CA VAL A 67 -6.07 2.90 10.09
C VAL A 67 -5.68 1.61 9.34
N GLY A 68 -4.41 1.53 8.94
CA GLY A 68 -3.86 0.43 8.16
C GLY A 68 -3.99 0.63 6.64
N SER A 69 -3.30 -0.23 5.87
CA SER A 69 -3.23 -0.11 4.41
C SER A 69 -4.59 -0.26 3.73
N ASP A 70 -5.46 -1.15 4.22
CA ASP A 70 -6.79 -1.34 3.64
C ASP A 70 -7.65 -0.09 3.70
N ASP A 71 -7.61 0.64 4.82
CA ASP A 71 -8.33 1.91 4.98
C ASP A 71 -7.78 2.97 4.02
N VAL A 72 -6.45 3.10 3.95
CA VAL A 72 -5.78 4.02 3.04
C VAL A 72 -6.10 3.67 1.58
N LEU A 73 -6.02 2.40 1.19
CA LEU A 73 -6.36 1.95 -0.16
C LEU A 73 -7.82 2.27 -0.52
N ALA A 74 -8.77 2.00 0.38
CA ALA A 74 -10.17 2.36 0.16
C ALA A 74 -10.35 3.86 -0.12
N MET A 75 -9.69 4.71 0.66
CA MET A 75 -9.72 6.16 0.46
C MET A 75 -9.07 6.58 -0.86
N LEU A 76 -7.95 5.96 -1.25
CA LEU A 76 -7.27 6.21 -2.51
C LEU A 76 -8.16 5.83 -3.71
N PHE A 77 -8.81 4.66 -3.66
CA PHE A 77 -9.74 4.22 -4.71
C PHE A 77 -10.91 5.19 -4.86
N MET A 78 -11.54 5.60 -3.75
CA MET A 78 -12.63 6.58 -3.76
C MET A 78 -12.20 7.95 -4.29
N THR A 79 -10.97 8.36 -4.01
CA THR A 79 -10.48 9.71 -4.32
C THR A 79 -10.00 9.82 -5.75
N PHE A 80 -9.24 8.86 -6.23
CA PHE A 80 -8.50 8.99 -7.49
C PHE A 80 -9.06 8.17 -8.64
N PHE A 81 -9.73 7.05 -8.37
CA PHE A 81 -10.19 6.14 -9.41
C PHE A 81 -11.68 6.35 -9.76
N ASN A 82 -12.04 7.59 -10.10
CA ASN A 82 -13.43 8.00 -10.38
C ASN A 82 -13.72 8.28 -11.86
N SER A 83 -12.80 7.92 -12.75
CA SER A 83 -12.99 8.06 -14.20
C SER A 83 -13.85 6.92 -14.76
N LYS A 84 -14.32 7.07 -16.02
CA LYS A 84 -15.00 5.99 -16.74
C LYS A 84 -14.05 5.00 -17.40
N LYS A 85 -12.74 5.30 -17.40
CA LYS A 85 -11.70 4.43 -17.94
C LYS A 85 -11.34 3.37 -16.91
N PRO A 86 -10.99 2.14 -17.34
CA PRO A 86 -10.61 1.10 -16.40
C PRO A 86 -9.29 1.44 -15.70
N ILE A 87 -9.21 1.15 -14.41
CA ILE A 87 -7.93 1.10 -13.71
C ILE A 87 -7.22 -0.20 -14.04
N LEU A 88 -5.88 -0.20 -13.94
CA LEU A 88 -5.05 -1.37 -14.23
C LEU A 88 -4.37 -1.87 -12.96
N PHE A 89 -4.35 -3.19 -12.78
CA PHE A 89 -3.55 -3.86 -11.77
C PHE A 89 -3.23 -5.29 -12.21
N PRO A 90 -2.20 -5.96 -11.63
CA PRO A 90 -1.84 -7.32 -12.01
C PRO A 90 -2.97 -8.32 -11.75
N ASP A 91 -3.05 -9.39 -12.55
CA ASP A 91 -4.05 -10.45 -12.38
C ASP A 91 -3.79 -11.34 -11.16
N ILE A 92 -2.51 -11.52 -10.78
CA ILE A 92 -2.09 -12.22 -9.57
C ILE A 92 -1.46 -11.19 -8.62
N THR A 93 -2.28 -10.64 -7.73
CA THR A 93 -1.89 -9.52 -6.86
C THR A 93 -2.67 -9.54 -5.56
N TYR A 94 -2.59 -8.45 -4.78
CA TYR A 94 -3.35 -8.29 -3.54
C TYR A 94 -4.86 -8.38 -3.81
N SER A 95 -5.52 -9.32 -3.15
CA SER A 95 -6.89 -9.74 -3.45
C SER A 95 -7.99 -8.73 -3.09
N PHE A 96 -7.65 -7.54 -2.61
CA PHE A 96 -8.63 -6.51 -2.30
C PHE A 96 -8.76 -5.42 -3.37
N TYR A 97 -7.90 -5.39 -4.38
CA TYR A 97 -8.03 -4.38 -5.44
C TYR A 97 -9.31 -4.57 -6.26
N ASP A 98 -9.62 -5.79 -6.66
CA ASP A 98 -10.88 -6.10 -7.33
C ASP A 98 -12.09 -5.90 -6.41
N VAL A 99 -11.98 -6.25 -5.13
CA VAL A 99 -13.04 -6.04 -4.13
C VAL A 99 -13.38 -4.54 -4.01
N TRP A 100 -12.38 -3.67 -3.90
CA TRP A 100 -12.59 -2.22 -3.86
C TRP A 100 -13.16 -1.69 -5.18
N ALA A 101 -12.63 -2.15 -6.32
CA ALA A 101 -13.11 -1.74 -7.63
C ALA A 101 -14.59 -2.13 -7.83
N GLU A 102 -14.97 -3.35 -7.49
CA GLU A 102 -16.36 -3.83 -7.59
C GLU A 102 -17.31 -3.09 -6.65
N MET A 103 -16.91 -2.93 -5.37
CA MET A 103 -17.72 -2.24 -4.37
C MET A 103 -17.99 -0.78 -4.77
N LEU A 104 -16.99 -0.11 -5.33
CA LEU A 104 -17.08 1.29 -5.75
C LEU A 104 -17.54 1.46 -7.20
N ARG A 105 -17.79 0.34 -7.93
CA ARG A 105 -18.20 0.32 -9.34
C ARG A 105 -17.18 1.01 -10.26
N ILE A 106 -15.91 0.85 -9.96
CA ILE A 106 -14.79 1.33 -10.76
C ILE A 106 -14.51 0.27 -11.84
N PRO A 107 -14.52 0.62 -13.13
CA PRO A 107 -14.11 -0.31 -14.17
C PRO A 107 -12.62 -0.66 -14.01
N TYR A 108 -12.28 -1.92 -14.22
CA TYR A 108 -10.88 -2.35 -14.11
C TYR A 108 -10.50 -3.37 -15.18
N THR A 109 -9.20 -3.47 -15.42
CA THR A 109 -8.59 -4.50 -16.26
C THR A 109 -7.43 -5.12 -15.49
N GLN A 110 -7.45 -6.42 -15.35
CA GLN A 110 -6.35 -7.19 -14.79
C GLN A 110 -5.31 -7.46 -15.87
N ILE A 111 -4.06 -7.09 -15.62
CA ILE A 111 -2.93 -7.26 -16.53
C ILE A 111 -2.19 -8.54 -16.18
N PRO A 112 -2.09 -9.51 -17.10
CA PRO A 112 -1.41 -10.76 -16.83
C PRO A 112 0.07 -10.55 -16.46
N LEU A 113 0.52 -11.26 -15.44
CA LEU A 113 1.95 -11.40 -15.16
C LEU A 113 2.59 -12.37 -16.17
N ASP A 114 3.92 -12.31 -16.34
CA ASP A 114 4.66 -13.28 -17.17
C ASP A 114 4.74 -14.66 -16.47
N ASP A 115 5.27 -15.67 -17.19
CA ASP A 115 5.43 -17.03 -16.67
C ASP A 115 6.34 -17.12 -15.42
N ALA A 116 7.11 -16.08 -15.12
CA ALA A 116 7.93 -15.94 -13.92
C ALA A 116 7.26 -15.04 -12.86
N PHE A 117 5.96 -14.76 -12.99
CA PHE A 117 5.16 -13.90 -12.12
C PHE A 117 5.62 -12.46 -12.03
N ARG A 118 6.27 -11.94 -13.08
CA ARG A 118 6.77 -10.57 -13.12
C ARG A 118 5.83 -9.65 -13.89
N LEU A 119 5.70 -8.43 -13.40
CA LEU A 119 5.01 -7.35 -14.08
C LEU A 119 5.87 -6.82 -15.24
N ASN A 120 5.27 -6.66 -16.42
CA ASN A 120 5.92 -6.04 -17.57
C ASN A 120 5.44 -4.58 -17.73
N PRO A 121 6.30 -3.56 -17.57
CA PRO A 121 5.93 -2.16 -17.70
C PRO A 121 5.27 -1.78 -19.02
N ALA A 122 5.61 -2.49 -20.11
CA ALA A 122 5.05 -2.21 -21.43
C ALA A 122 3.53 -2.41 -21.50
N ASP A 123 2.98 -3.32 -20.69
CA ASP A 123 1.56 -3.65 -20.69
C ASP A 123 0.70 -2.58 -19.98
N TYR A 124 1.35 -1.65 -19.29
CA TYR A 124 0.72 -0.51 -18.62
C TYR A 124 0.73 0.78 -19.44
N LYS A 125 1.20 0.75 -20.70
CA LYS A 125 1.28 1.92 -21.61
C LYS A 125 0.01 2.09 -22.46
N CYS A 126 -1.13 1.68 -21.96
CA CYS A 126 -2.42 1.84 -22.63
C CYS A 126 -3.27 2.89 -21.93
N GLU A 127 -4.33 3.35 -22.62
CA GLU A 127 -5.29 4.29 -22.04
C GLU A 127 -5.97 3.66 -20.81
N ASN A 128 -5.93 4.35 -19.66
CA ASN A 128 -6.45 3.86 -18.40
C ASN A 128 -6.98 4.97 -17.51
N GLY A 129 -7.61 4.60 -16.40
CA GLY A 129 -8.16 5.51 -15.39
C GLY A 129 -7.29 5.64 -14.13
N GLY A 130 -6.15 4.96 -14.11
CA GLY A 130 -5.20 4.88 -13.00
C GLY A 130 -4.59 3.49 -12.91
N ILE A 131 -3.51 3.38 -12.15
CA ILE A 131 -2.75 2.14 -11.99
C ILE A 131 -2.50 1.89 -10.51
N VAL A 132 -2.62 0.63 -10.07
CA VAL A 132 -2.21 0.22 -8.73
C VAL A 132 -1.52 -1.13 -8.79
N PHE A 133 -0.38 -1.27 -8.12
CA PHE A 133 0.32 -2.54 -7.97
C PHE A 133 1.16 -2.57 -6.70
N PRO A 134 1.31 -3.73 -6.06
CA PRO A 134 2.19 -3.87 -4.90
C PRO A 134 3.65 -3.98 -5.34
N ASN A 135 4.55 -3.46 -4.52
CA ASN A 135 5.98 -3.66 -4.72
C ASN A 135 6.73 -3.79 -3.38
N PRO A 136 7.20 -4.99 -3.01
CA PRO A 136 7.07 -6.28 -3.74
C PRO A 136 5.62 -6.73 -3.96
N ASN A 137 5.38 -7.43 -5.08
CA ASN A 137 4.05 -7.95 -5.35
C ASN A 137 3.64 -9.02 -4.34
N ALA A 138 2.44 -8.94 -3.85
CA ALA A 138 1.83 -9.98 -3.01
C ALA A 138 0.73 -10.70 -3.82
N PRO A 139 0.78 -12.05 -3.98
CA PRO A 139 1.52 -12.99 -3.14
C PRO A 139 2.85 -13.49 -3.75
N THR A 140 3.30 -13.00 -4.90
CA THR A 140 4.42 -13.58 -5.64
C THR A 140 5.79 -13.30 -5.01
N GLY A 141 5.92 -12.19 -4.26
CA GLY A 141 7.19 -11.74 -3.68
C GLY A 141 8.15 -11.06 -4.67
N GLU A 142 7.74 -10.95 -5.95
CA GLU A 142 8.56 -10.34 -6.98
C GLU A 142 8.70 -8.83 -6.78
N LEU A 143 9.94 -8.35 -6.86
CA LEU A 143 10.30 -6.95 -6.69
C LEU A 143 10.54 -6.30 -8.06
N LEU A 144 9.77 -5.28 -8.37
CA LEU A 144 9.95 -4.47 -9.57
C LEU A 144 11.08 -3.44 -9.33
N PRO A 145 12.07 -3.33 -10.21
CA PRO A 145 13.13 -2.32 -10.05
C PRO A 145 12.58 -0.90 -10.22
N VAL A 146 13.21 0.06 -9.54
CA VAL A 146 12.82 1.49 -9.59
C VAL A 146 12.69 2.01 -11.01
N SER A 147 13.62 1.65 -11.91
CA SER A 147 13.59 2.06 -13.32
C SER A 147 12.32 1.59 -14.05
N ALA A 148 11.78 0.45 -13.70
CA ALA A 148 10.55 -0.06 -14.30
C ALA A 148 9.31 0.68 -13.75
N ILE A 149 9.34 1.06 -12.45
CA ILE A 149 8.31 1.92 -11.87
C ILE A 149 8.33 3.30 -12.54
N GLU A 150 9.51 3.90 -12.72
CA GLU A 150 9.67 5.16 -13.46
C GLU A 150 9.12 5.08 -14.88
N GLU A 151 9.38 3.97 -15.59
CA GLU A 151 8.87 3.74 -16.93
C GLU A 151 7.33 3.74 -16.96
N ILE A 152 6.67 3.11 -15.97
CA ILE A 152 5.21 3.12 -15.86
C ILE A 152 4.71 4.54 -15.58
N ILE A 153 5.32 5.24 -14.62
CA ILE A 153 4.91 6.61 -14.26
C ILE A 153 5.06 7.56 -15.43
N GLN A 154 6.20 7.53 -16.13
CA GLN A 154 6.48 8.38 -17.29
C GLN A 154 5.54 8.10 -18.47
N ALA A 155 5.12 6.85 -18.64
CA ALA A 155 4.17 6.47 -19.69
C ALA A 155 2.73 6.89 -19.38
N ASN A 156 2.43 7.27 -18.13
CA ASN A 156 1.08 7.57 -17.64
C ASN A 156 1.01 8.92 -16.91
N PRO A 157 1.43 10.05 -17.53
CA PRO A 157 1.58 11.34 -16.84
C PRO A 157 0.25 11.97 -16.40
N ASP A 158 -0.87 11.54 -16.97
CA ASP A 158 -2.18 12.15 -16.76
C ASP A 158 -3.06 11.36 -15.78
N VAL A 159 -2.55 10.29 -15.19
CA VAL A 159 -3.27 9.45 -14.24
C VAL A 159 -2.47 9.16 -12.98
N ILE A 160 -3.15 8.76 -11.92
CA ILE A 160 -2.48 8.39 -10.66
C ILE A 160 -1.93 6.96 -10.80
N VAL A 161 -0.67 6.79 -10.42
CA VAL A 161 -0.01 5.50 -10.22
C VAL A 161 0.21 5.29 -8.73
N ILE A 162 -0.38 4.26 -8.18
CA ILE A 162 -0.24 3.87 -6.77
C ILE A 162 0.70 2.67 -6.69
N VAL A 163 1.78 2.83 -5.93
CA VAL A 163 2.70 1.74 -5.58
C VAL A 163 2.43 1.36 -4.13
N ASP A 164 1.89 0.15 -3.92
CA ASP A 164 1.60 -0.36 -2.59
C ASP A 164 2.85 -1.02 -2.01
N GLU A 165 3.48 -0.35 -1.07
CA GLU A 165 4.75 -0.74 -0.48
C GLU A 165 4.60 -1.42 0.90
N ALA A 166 3.49 -2.14 1.15
CA ALA A 166 3.23 -2.81 2.42
C ALA A 166 4.39 -3.72 2.91
N TYR A 167 5.22 -4.21 2.00
CA TYR A 167 6.33 -5.11 2.31
C TYR A 167 7.72 -4.58 1.93
N ILE A 168 7.84 -3.31 1.54
CA ILE A 168 9.11 -2.74 1.06
C ILE A 168 10.21 -2.73 2.12
N ASP A 169 9.86 -2.59 3.39
CA ASP A 169 10.82 -2.58 4.51
C ASP A 169 11.56 -3.92 4.68
N PHE A 170 11.08 -4.99 4.08
CA PHE A 170 11.76 -6.29 4.04
C PHE A 170 12.77 -6.41 2.89
N CYS A 171 12.84 -5.42 2.00
CA CYS A 171 13.73 -5.40 0.86
C CYS A 171 14.98 -4.58 1.20
N LEU A 172 16.13 -5.24 1.31
CA LEU A 172 17.39 -4.56 1.52
C LEU A 172 17.77 -3.72 0.28
N LEU A 173 18.11 -2.45 0.48
CA LEU A 173 18.62 -1.54 -0.55
C LEU A 173 17.60 -1.07 -1.60
N TYR A 174 16.31 -1.06 -1.27
CA TYR A 174 15.29 -0.59 -2.19
C TYR A 174 14.47 0.57 -1.61
N THR A 175 14.31 1.62 -2.40
CA THR A 175 13.33 2.69 -2.17
C THR A 175 12.65 2.99 -3.49
N SER A 176 11.33 3.12 -3.50
CA SER A 176 10.63 3.54 -4.73
C SER A 176 10.96 4.99 -5.08
N PRO A 177 10.85 5.38 -6.36
CA PRO A 177 11.02 6.77 -6.75
C PRO A 177 9.99 7.64 -6.04
N SER A 178 10.49 8.67 -5.37
CA SER A 178 9.64 9.70 -4.76
C SER A 178 9.45 10.85 -5.74
N PRO A 179 8.32 11.59 -5.69
CA PRO A 179 8.16 12.82 -6.46
C PRO A 179 9.25 13.88 -6.22
N ARG A 180 10.19 13.58 -5.33
CA ARG A 180 11.34 14.45 -5.00
C ARG A 180 12.58 14.19 -5.85
N ASP A 181 12.68 12.99 -6.40
CA ASP A 181 13.83 12.56 -7.20
C ASP A 181 13.59 12.91 -8.69
#